data_0178aa3c7f116cdcacccaac1e80cad9c
#
_entry.id   0178aa3c7f116cdcacccaac1e80cad9c
#
_cell.length_a   1.000
_cell.length_b   1.000
_cell.length_c   1.000
_cell.angle_alpha   90.00
_cell.angle_beta   90.00
_cell.angle_gamma   90.00
#
_symmetry.space_group_name_H-M   'P 1'
#
loop_
_entity.id
_entity.type
_entity.pdbx_description
1 polymer ?
#
loop_
_entity_poly.entity_id
_entity_poly.type
_entity_poly.pdbx_seq_one_letter_code
_entity_poly.pdbx_strand_id
1 'polypeptide(L)'
;TFRAAHPLYTIVTPEQNQAFIRSLLRKYDEGGILPKWELASNETGTMIGYHAVSVIADAMMKKQCDFDVKKALEACIRSSVYDTTGVTPMMERQILNGKLMPVSIKYKNELGYIPCDKVGGHKDWNLLIMTG
;
A
#
# COMPACT_ATOMS: atom_id res chain seq x y z
N THR A 1 8.16 -9.42 -3.70
CA THR A 1 8.20 -8.84 -5.06
C THR A 1 8.73 -7.42 -5.08
N PHE A 2 8.30 -6.51 -4.19
CA PHE A 2 8.66 -5.09 -4.20
C PHE A 2 10.16 -4.80 -4.01
N ARG A 3 10.92 -5.67 -3.33
CA ARG A 3 12.36 -5.49 -3.10
C ARG A 3 13.25 -6.01 -4.24
N ALA A 4 12.74 -6.88 -5.09
CA ALA A 4 13.55 -7.53 -6.13
C ALA A 4 12.85 -7.56 -7.49
N ALA A 5 11.68 -8.20 -7.61
CA ALA A 5 11.04 -8.40 -8.90
C ALA A 5 10.64 -7.08 -9.58
N HIS A 6 9.94 -6.17 -8.87
CA HIS A 6 9.55 -4.89 -9.47
C HIS A 6 10.75 -3.99 -9.81
N PRO A 7 11.77 -3.80 -8.94
CA PRO A 7 12.99 -3.13 -9.36
C PRO A 7 13.68 -3.74 -10.57
N LEU A 8 13.68 -5.07 -10.69
CA LEU A 8 14.21 -5.75 -11.87
C LEU A 8 13.35 -5.46 -13.12
N TYR A 9 12.02 -5.49 -12.99
CA TYR A 9 11.11 -5.20 -14.12
C TYR A 9 11.29 -3.79 -14.66
N THR A 10 11.67 -2.81 -13.84
CA THR A 10 11.99 -1.47 -14.34
C THR A 10 13.20 -1.46 -15.28
N ILE A 11 14.04 -2.49 -15.26
CA ILE A 11 15.23 -2.61 -16.11
C ILE A 11 14.95 -3.51 -17.32
N VAL A 12 14.38 -4.70 -17.09
CA VAL A 12 14.28 -5.74 -18.12
C VAL A 12 12.97 -5.71 -18.89
N THR A 13 11.88 -5.23 -18.28
CA THR A 13 10.54 -5.17 -18.88
C THR A 13 9.74 -3.97 -18.35
N PRO A 14 10.18 -2.73 -18.65
CA PRO A 14 9.55 -1.53 -18.10
C PRO A 14 8.07 -1.39 -18.48
N GLU A 15 7.67 -1.81 -19.68
CA GLU A 15 6.27 -1.77 -20.12
C GLU A 15 5.38 -2.68 -19.26
N GLN A 16 5.88 -3.86 -18.89
CA GLN A 16 5.17 -4.79 -18.02
C GLN A 16 5.05 -4.23 -16.61
N ASN A 17 6.09 -3.59 -16.09
CA ASN A 17 6.03 -2.94 -14.79
C ASN A 17 4.98 -1.82 -14.74
N GLN A 18 4.89 -1.02 -15.81
CA GLN A 18 3.86 0.01 -15.94
C GLN A 18 2.46 -0.57 -16.03
N ALA A 19 2.28 -1.72 -16.71
CA ALA A 19 1.00 -2.43 -16.75
C ALA A 19 0.56 -2.88 -15.35
N PHE A 20 1.49 -3.37 -14.52
CA PHE A 20 1.21 -3.68 -13.11
C PHE A 20 0.78 -2.45 -12.33
N ILE A 21 1.46 -1.31 -12.50
CA ILE A 21 1.11 -0.07 -11.81
C ILE A 21 -0.29 0.41 -12.23
N ARG A 22 -0.62 0.39 -13.54
CA ARG A 22 -1.98 0.71 -14.00
C ARG A 22 -3.04 -0.19 -13.36
N SER A 23 -2.73 -1.47 -13.19
CA SER A 23 -3.61 -2.40 -12.48
C SER A 23 -3.79 -2.02 -11.00
N LEU A 24 -2.72 -1.64 -10.29
CA LEU A 24 -2.80 -1.16 -8.92
C LEU A 24 -3.66 0.11 -8.79
N LEU A 25 -3.51 1.05 -9.73
CA LEU A 25 -4.30 2.29 -9.75
C LEU A 25 -5.78 2.03 -10.07
N ARG A 26 -6.08 1.07 -10.95
CA ARG A 26 -7.46 0.66 -11.20
C ARG A 26 -8.12 0.08 -9.93
N LYS A 27 -7.40 -0.73 -9.18
CA LYS A 27 -7.88 -1.29 -7.91
C LYS A 27 -8.06 -0.20 -6.83
N TYR A 28 -7.20 0.81 -6.84
CA TYR A 28 -7.40 2.01 -6.03
C TYR A 28 -8.72 2.73 -6.40
N ASP A 29 -9.04 2.89 -7.69
CA ASP A 29 -10.32 3.47 -8.11
C ASP A 29 -11.52 2.66 -7.63
N GLU A 30 -11.41 1.33 -7.60
CA GLU A 30 -12.47 0.42 -7.19
C GLU A 30 -12.62 0.33 -5.66
N GLY A 31 -11.53 0.40 -4.91
CA GLY A 31 -11.51 0.16 -3.46
C GLY A 31 -11.29 1.40 -2.58
N GLY A 32 -10.72 2.46 -3.15
CA GLY A 32 -10.36 3.69 -2.43
C GLY A 32 -9.01 3.64 -1.73
N ILE A 33 -8.28 2.50 -1.81
CA ILE A 33 -6.96 2.29 -1.24
C ILE A 33 -6.17 1.31 -2.11
N LEU A 34 -4.83 1.44 -2.15
CA LEU A 34 -3.98 0.50 -2.86
C LEU A 34 -4.04 -0.90 -2.24
N PRO A 35 -4.08 -1.96 -3.05
CA PRO A 35 -4.18 -3.32 -2.56
C PRO A 35 -2.87 -3.78 -1.89
N LYS A 36 -3.00 -4.78 -1.00
CA LYS A 36 -1.88 -5.50 -0.40
C LYS A 36 -1.66 -6.86 -1.05
N TRP A 37 -2.67 -7.69 -0.99
CA TRP A 37 -2.64 -9.02 -1.56
C TRP A 37 -4.05 -9.50 -1.90
N GLU A 38 -4.25 -9.84 -3.14
CA GLU A 38 -5.52 -10.26 -3.66
C GLU A 38 -5.56 -11.76 -3.90
N LEU A 39 -6.69 -12.36 -3.60
CA LEU A 39 -7.01 -13.74 -3.90
C LEU A 39 -8.45 -13.82 -4.43
N ALA A 40 -8.67 -14.55 -5.52
CA ALA A 40 -9.97 -14.70 -6.16
C ALA A 40 -10.66 -13.34 -6.42
N SER A 41 -9.91 -12.38 -6.95
CA SER A 41 -10.37 -11.03 -7.30
C SER A 41 -10.81 -10.16 -6.10
N ASN A 42 -10.47 -10.54 -4.88
CA ASN A 42 -10.77 -9.76 -3.68
C ASN A 42 -9.50 -9.46 -2.88
N GLU A 43 -9.45 -8.27 -2.27
CA GLU A 43 -8.43 -7.94 -1.29
C GLU A 43 -8.63 -8.78 -0.02
N THR A 44 -7.58 -9.43 0.44
CA THR A 44 -7.65 -10.33 1.61
C THR A 44 -7.42 -9.64 2.94
N GLY A 45 -6.77 -8.48 2.94
CA GLY A 45 -6.34 -7.77 4.16
C GLY A 45 -5.36 -8.55 5.03
N THR A 46 -4.65 -9.53 4.45
CA THR A 46 -3.86 -10.50 5.23
C THR A 46 -2.38 -10.17 5.28
N MET A 47 -1.84 -9.52 4.25
CA MET A 47 -0.43 -9.20 4.17
C MET A 47 -0.09 -7.89 4.89
N ILE A 48 1.18 -7.71 5.15
CA ILE A 48 1.74 -6.60 5.90
C ILE A 48 2.24 -5.48 4.97
N GLY A 49 2.37 -4.25 5.51
CA GLY A 49 2.91 -3.10 4.81
C GLY A 49 1.97 -2.52 3.75
N TYR A 50 2.47 -1.51 3.04
CA TYR A 50 1.81 -0.87 1.90
C TYR A 50 2.80 -0.82 0.71
N HIS A 51 3.25 -2.01 0.31
CA HIS A 51 4.38 -2.17 -0.63
C HIS A 51 4.08 -1.68 -2.06
N ALA A 52 2.81 -1.55 -2.44
CA ALA A 52 2.40 -0.92 -3.69
C ALA A 52 2.95 0.51 -3.82
N VAL A 53 3.03 1.25 -2.70
CA VAL A 53 3.63 2.59 -2.65
C VAL A 53 5.09 2.57 -3.11
N SER A 54 5.88 1.60 -2.62
CA SER A 54 7.29 1.46 -3.01
C SER A 54 7.46 1.16 -4.50
N VAL A 55 6.58 0.32 -5.06
CA VAL A 55 6.60 -0.04 -6.49
C VAL A 55 6.30 1.18 -7.37
N ILE A 56 5.27 1.94 -7.00
CA ILE A 56 4.87 3.15 -7.74
C ILE A 56 5.96 4.22 -7.62
N ALA A 57 6.47 4.46 -6.42
CA ALA A 57 7.51 5.46 -6.17
C ALA A 57 8.80 5.15 -6.95
N ASP A 58 9.24 3.89 -6.99
CA ASP A 58 10.42 3.48 -7.75
C ASP A 58 10.27 3.76 -9.25
N ALA A 59 9.12 3.44 -9.84
CA ALA A 59 8.83 3.74 -11.24
C ALA A 59 8.80 5.26 -11.51
N MET A 60 8.19 6.04 -10.61
CA MET A 60 8.14 7.50 -10.72
C MET A 60 9.54 8.11 -10.66
N MET A 61 10.39 7.67 -9.73
CA MET A 61 11.77 8.13 -9.62
C MET A 61 12.61 7.80 -10.85
N LYS A 62 12.32 6.68 -11.52
CA LYS A 62 12.96 6.26 -12.77
C LYS A 62 12.33 6.89 -14.02
N LYS A 63 11.36 7.79 -13.86
CA LYS A 63 10.61 8.46 -14.94
C LYS A 63 9.88 7.50 -15.89
N GLN A 64 9.47 6.35 -15.38
CA GLN A 64 8.70 5.34 -16.10
C GLN A 64 7.21 5.50 -15.78
N CYS A 65 6.59 6.56 -16.29
CA CYS A 65 5.26 7.02 -15.89
C CYS A 65 4.28 7.03 -17.07
N ASP A 66 4.01 5.86 -17.67
CA ASP A 66 2.90 5.66 -18.59
C ASP A 66 1.59 5.38 -17.83
N PHE A 67 1.28 6.25 -16.86
CA PHE A 67 0.10 6.23 -16.01
C PHE A 67 -0.14 7.63 -15.43
N ASP A 68 -1.33 7.86 -14.87
CA ASP A 68 -1.65 9.12 -14.21
C ASP A 68 -0.83 9.31 -12.92
N VAL A 69 0.19 10.16 -13.01
CA VAL A 69 1.13 10.47 -11.92
C VAL A 69 0.43 11.17 -10.74
N LYS A 70 -0.55 12.05 -11.03
CA LYS A 70 -1.33 12.73 -10.00
C LYS A 70 -2.13 11.72 -9.17
N LYS A 71 -2.88 10.85 -9.85
CA LYS A 71 -3.62 9.75 -9.22
C LYS A 71 -2.68 8.82 -8.46
N ALA A 72 -1.52 8.48 -9.03
CA ALA A 72 -0.54 7.61 -8.38
C ALA A 72 -0.05 8.21 -7.06
N LEU A 73 0.27 9.51 -7.03
CA LEU A 73 0.68 10.21 -5.82
C LEU A 73 -0.46 10.25 -4.79
N GLU A 74 -1.67 10.58 -5.21
CA GLU A 74 -2.86 10.56 -4.36
C GLU A 74 -3.07 9.17 -3.73
N ALA A 75 -3.05 8.12 -4.54
CA ALA A 75 -3.20 6.74 -4.08
C ALA A 75 -2.11 6.34 -3.06
N CYS A 76 -0.86 6.76 -3.27
CA CYS A 76 0.24 6.52 -2.33
C CYS A 76 0.01 7.25 -0.99
N ILE A 77 -0.38 8.53 -1.02
CA ILE A 77 -0.69 9.32 0.19
C ILE A 77 -1.86 8.68 0.94
N ARG A 78 -2.96 8.42 0.26
CA ARG A 78 -4.16 7.78 0.84
C ARG A 78 -3.83 6.45 1.51
N SER A 79 -3.00 5.63 0.89
CA SER A 79 -2.61 4.32 1.43
C SER A 79 -1.63 4.40 2.60
N SER A 80 -1.04 5.56 2.88
CA SER A 80 -0.10 5.78 3.99
C SER A 80 -0.71 6.53 5.18
N VAL A 81 -1.97 6.99 5.06
CA VAL A 81 -2.70 7.68 6.12
C VAL A 81 -3.82 6.78 6.65
N TYR A 82 -3.96 6.69 7.98
CA TYR A 82 -5.04 5.94 8.61
C TYR A 82 -6.36 6.70 8.50
N ASP A 83 -7.06 6.52 7.39
CA ASP A 83 -8.32 7.19 7.07
C ASP A 83 -9.25 6.24 6.30
N THR A 84 -10.52 6.24 6.64
CA THR A 84 -11.56 5.45 5.96
C THR A 84 -12.43 6.27 5.01
N THR A 85 -12.17 7.57 4.87
CA THR A 85 -12.94 8.44 3.98
C THR A 85 -12.83 8.00 2.52
N GLY A 86 -13.95 7.81 1.84
CA GLY A 86 -13.98 7.49 0.41
C GLY A 86 -13.51 6.08 0.03
N VAL A 87 -13.40 5.15 1.00
CA VAL A 87 -13.19 3.72 0.72
C VAL A 87 -14.54 2.99 0.66
N THR A 88 -14.55 1.82 0.03
CA THR A 88 -15.76 0.98 0.02
C THR A 88 -16.07 0.42 1.41
N PRO A 89 -17.34 0.09 1.72
CA PRO A 89 -17.72 -0.47 3.02
C PRO A 89 -16.95 -1.74 3.40
N MET A 90 -16.57 -2.54 2.42
CA MET A 90 -15.74 -3.72 2.63
C MET A 90 -14.32 -3.33 3.10
N MET A 91 -13.70 -2.36 2.43
CA MET A 91 -12.36 -1.87 2.78
C MET A 91 -12.36 -1.14 4.13
N GLU A 92 -13.37 -0.32 4.40
CA GLU A 92 -13.55 0.32 5.69
C GLU A 92 -13.56 -0.70 6.84
N ARG A 93 -14.36 -1.77 6.72
CA ARG A 93 -14.38 -2.85 7.70
C ARG A 93 -13.00 -3.49 7.91
N GLN A 94 -12.26 -3.69 6.84
CA GLN A 94 -10.91 -4.28 6.92
C GLN A 94 -9.90 -3.31 7.54
N ILE A 95 -10.02 -2.01 7.33
CA ILE A 95 -9.20 -0.99 7.98
C ILE A 95 -9.51 -0.97 9.49
N LEU A 96 -10.78 -0.85 9.86
CA LEU A 96 -11.21 -0.77 11.26
C LEU A 96 -10.85 -2.04 12.07
N ASN A 97 -10.81 -3.20 11.42
CA ASN A 97 -10.36 -4.45 12.03
C ASN A 97 -8.83 -4.60 12.06
N GLY A 98 -8.07 -3.61 11.62
CA GLY A 98 -6.60 -3.63 11.57
C GLY A 98 -6.00 -4.61 10.55
N LYS A 99 -6.82 -5.17 9.65
CA LYS A 99 -6.35 -6.13 8.64
C LYS A 99 -5.71 -5.44 7.44
N LEU A 100 -6.42 -4.50 6.85
CA LEU A 100 -5.93 -3.79 5.65
C LEU A 100 -4.97 -2.66 6.04
N MET A 101 -5.26 -1.93 7.11
CA MET A 101 -4.42 -0.85 7.59
C MET A 101 -4.22 -1.04 9.11
N PRO A 102 -3.02 -1.40 9.57
CA PRO A 102 -2.78 -1.66 10.99
C PRO A 102 -2.84 -0.38 11.81
N VAL A 103 -3.24 -0.50 13.07
CA VAL A 103 -3.35 0.62 14.01
C VAL A 103 -2.01 1.32 14.23
N SER A 104 -0.89 0.63 13.99
CA SER A 104 0.45 1.22 14.00
C SER A 104 0.61 2.41 13.06
N ILE A 105 -0.06 2.40 11.89
CA ILE A 105 -0.07 3.53 10.96
C ILE A 105 -0.72 4.75 11.59
N LYS A 106 -1.81 4.57 12.33
CA LYS A 106 -2.45 5.66 13.08
C LYS A 106 -1.46 6.34 14.03
N TYR A 107 -0.79 5.56 14.87
CA TYR A 107 0.21 6.10 15.80
C TYR A 107 1.39 6.75 15.07
N LYS A 108 1.88 6.14 13.99
CA LYS A 108 2.92 6.73 13.16
C LYS A 108 2.50 8.10 12.60
N ASN A 109 1.25 8.24 12.12
CA ASN A 109 0.75 9.51 11.61
C ASN A 109 0.58 10.57 12.72
N GLU A 110 0.12 10.17 13.90
CA GLU A 110 -0.15 11.07 15.02
C GLU A 110 1.13 11.48 15.79
N LEU A 111 2.02 10.53 16.04
CA LEU A 111 3.18 10.69 16.92
C LEU A 111 4.52 10.81 16.18
N GLY A 112 4.56 10.47 14.88
CA GLY A 112 5.80 10.37 14.12
C GLY A 112 6.60 9.09 14.34
N TYR A 113 6.18 8.23 15.27
CA TYR A 113 6.78 6.92 15.56
C TYR A 113 5.71 5.91 15.97
N ILE A 114 6.09 4.64 16.06
CA ILE A 114 5.20 3.55 16.50
C ILE A 114 5.56 3.16 17.93
N PRO A 115 4.70 3.46 18.95
CA PRO A 115 4.97 3.15 20.35
C PRO A 115 4.80 1.65 20.62
N CYS A 116 5.83 1.00 21.15
CA CYS A 116 5.82 -0.44 21.45
C CYS A 116 4.88 -0.83 22.60
N ASP A 117 4.55 0.11 23.47
CA ASP A 117 3.63 -0.08 24.61
C ASP A 117 2.15 -0.02 24.21
N LYS A 118 1.83 0.59 23.04
CA LYS A 118 0.46 0.74 22.53
C LYS A 118 0.12 -0.22 21.41
N VAL A 119 1.14 -0.76 20.76
CA VAL A 119 1.03 -1.69 19.62
C VAL A 119 1.72 -2.98 20.05
N GLY A 120 1.17 -3.67 21.04
CA GLY A 120 1.76 -4.86 21.61
C GLY A 120 1.05 -6.15 21.21
N GLY A 121 1.82 -7.18 20.91
CA GLY A 121 1.38 -8.55 20.67
C GLY A 121 1.59 -9.03 19.23
N HIS A 122 1.45 -10.33 19.04
CA HIS A 122 1.65 -11.07 17.78
C HIS A 122 0.78 -10.61 16.59
N LYS A 123 -0.04 -9.58 16.76
CA LYS A 123 -0.99 -9.13 15.74
C LYS A 123 -0.48 -7.97 14.88
N ASP A 124 0.60 -7.31 15.27
CA ASP A 124 1.11 -6.16 14.51
C ASP A 124 2.51 -6.40 13.94
N TRP A 125 2.62 -7.37 13.05
CA TRP A 125 3.85 -7.64 12.28
C TRP A 125 4.33 -6.42 11.47
N ASN A 126 3.46 -5.42 11.28
CA ASN A 126 3.81 -4.19 10.59
C ASN A 126 4.78 -3.32 11.40
N LEU A 127 4.83 -3.49 12.73
CA LEU A 127 5.79 -2.80 13.58
C LEU A 127 7.24 -3.06 13.12
N LEU A 128 7.58 -4.32 12.87
CA LEU A 128 8.93 -4.74 12.47
C LEU A 128 9.33 -4.32 11.04
N ILE A 129 8.36 -4.05 10.18
CA ILE A 129 8.61 -3.76 8.75
C ILE A 129 8.62 -2.26 8.47
N MET A 130 7.90 -1.48 9.27
CA MET A 130 7.81 -0.04 9.09
C MET A 130 8.86 0.75 9.88
N THR A 131 9.62 0.09 10.76
CA THR A 131 10.71 0.70 11.55
C THR A 131 12.10 0.42 10.98
N GLY A 132 12.20 -0.34 9.90
CA GLY A 132 13.46 -0.66 9.21
C GLY A 132 13.86 0.28 8.10
#